data_77c131121d49ba2620967c17daa81fd3
#
_entry.id   77c131121d49ba2620967c17daa81fd3
#
_cell.length_a   1.000
_cell.length_b   1.000
_cell.length_c   1.000
_cell.angle_alpha   90.00
_cell.angle_beta   90.00
_cell.angle_gamma   90.00
#
_symmetry.space_group_name_H-M   'P 1'
#
loop_
_entity.id
_entity.type
_entity.pdbx_description
1 polymer ?
#
loop_
_entity_poly.entity_id
_entity_poly.type
_entity_poly.pdbx_seq_one_letter_code
_entity_poly.pdbx_strand_id
1 'polypeptide(L)'
;MRGHIRRRSGDSFELKFDRDRDGGQRRTVYRSFKGTRKQAQAELARLLAQAASGGHTDPSRTTVAEYLRDRLKHWIATGAISPKTAQGYAGLIENQIAPFIGSRPLQKLTTRDVEAWHAKLLTAGRKGRNGRPDGQSGVSARMIGHAHRLLSKALREGLRREMVLRNVAAAQRPPKVTASEMTILTPAQVADLPALLDGHELAAPALTAAFTGMRRGELLALRWGNVDLDTKAIRVRESLEQTSAGLRFKQPKSRAGNRDIALSDNVVGVLHAQRKRLLERRLLLGQGKLGDDDLVFPAWDGAPQRPESFSAAWSELADELKLDVSFHALRHTHASQLIDAGVDVVTISKRLGHASPAITLKIYAHLFRKDDGKAAEAINAALANKTKT
;
A
#
# COMPACT_ATOMS: atom_id res chain seq x y z
N MET A 1 45.20 -4.67 9.44
CA MET A 1 44.92 -3.51 10.31
C MET A 1 45.84 -3.55 11.53
N ARG A 2 46.42 -2.41 11.93
CA ARG A 2 47.25 -2.33 13.15
C ARG A 2 46.46 -1.58 14.17
N GLY A 3 46.49 -2.04 15.47
CA GLY A 3 45.90 -1.36 16.62
C GLY A 3 46.93 -1.10 17.67
N HIS A 4 46.73 -0.09 18.49
CA HIS A 4 47.65 0.30 19.57
C HIS A 4 46.86 0.53 20.87
N ILE A 5 47.47 0.14 22.02
CA ILE A 5 46.88 0.34 23.34
C ILE A 5 47.78 1.29 24.11
N ARG A 6 47.25 2.39 24.59
CA ARG A 6 47.95 3.36 25.45
C ARG A 6 47.25 3.37 26.82
N ARG A 7 48.03 3.23 27.92
CA ARG A 7 47.52 3.42 29.27
C ARG A 7 47.39 4.92 29.56
N ARG A 8 46.24 5.36 30.05
CA ARG A 8 46.03 6.78 30.40
C ARG A 8 46.17 7.04 31.89
N SER A 9 45.47 6.30 32.76
CA SER A 9 45.60 6.40 34.22
C SER A 9 44.94 5.17 34.87
N GLY A 10 45.53 4.63 35.96
CA GLY A 10 44.97 3.48 36.68
C GLY A 10 44.59 2.33 35.73
N ASP A 11 43.32 1.91 35.74
CA ASP A 11 42.78 0.86 34.90
C ASP A 11 42.13 1.40 33.58
N SER A 12 42.50 2.62 33.16
CA SER A 12 41.97 3.25 31.96
C SER A 12 42.98 3.15 30.80
N PHE A 13 42.52 2.62 29.68
CA PHE A 13 43.29 2.43 28.46
C PHE A 13 42.63 3.17 27.30
N GLU A 14 43.43 3.68 26.36
CA GLU A 14 43.03 4.17 25.09
C GLU A 14 43.38 3.14 24.01
N LEU A 15 42.39 2.69 23.29
CA LEU A 15 42.52 1.78 22.17
C LEU A 15 42.47 2.61 20.88
N LYS A 16 43.54 2.50 20.09
CA LYS A 16 43.68 3.16 18.80
C LYS A 16 43.71 2.10 17.71
N PHE A 17 42.88 2.23 16.67
CA PHE A 17 42.93 1.33 15.52
C PHE A 17 42.51 2.05 14.25
N ASP A 18 43.01 1.59 13.10
CA ASP A 18 42.67 2.15 11.80
C ASP A 18 41.44 1.43 11.26
N ARG A 19 40.53 2.21 10.68
CA ARG A 19 39.38 1.74 9.90
C ARG A 19 39.77 1.68 8.43
N ASP A 20 39.16 0.75 7.67
CA ASP A 20 39.44 0.61 6.24
C ASP A 20 39.04 1.89 5.46
N ARG A 21 39.66 2.05 4.31
CA ARG A 21 39.64 3.28 3.50
C ARG A 21 38.24 3.54 2.92
N ASP A 22 37.62 4.63 3.32
CA ASP A 22 36.58 5.27 2.53
C ASP A 22 37.24 6.40 1.71
N GLY A 23 37.24 6.29 0.38
CA GLY A 23 37.83 7.31 -0.50
C GLY A 23 39.34 7.52 -0.39
N GLY A 24 40.11 6.56 0.11
CA GLY A 24 41.59 6.64 0.12
C GLY A 24 42.22 7.27 1.39
N GLN A 25 41.46 7.82 2.33
CA GLN A 25 42.00 8.40 3.58
C GLN A 25 41.87 7.41 4.75
N ARG A 26 42.98 7.22 5.51
CA ARG A 26 43.00 6.45 6.76
C ARG A 26 42.20 7.19 7.82
N ARG A 27 41.16 6.56 8.37
CA ARG A 27 40.41 7.08 9.50
C ARG A 27 40.80 6.32 10.78
N THR A 28 41.53 6.96 11.67
CA THR A 28 41.93 6.38 12.96
C THR A 28 40.82 6.59 13.98
N VAL A 29 40.42 5.51 14.65
CA VAL A 29 39.41 5.52 15.73
C VAL A 29 40.11 5.38 17.09
N TYR A 30 39.67 6.20 18.06
CA TYR A 30 40.12 6.16 19.43
C TYR A 30 38.96 5.72 20.33
N ARG A 31 39.21 4.76 21.23
CA ARG A 31 38.22 4.33 22.25
C ARG A 31 38.84 4.26 23.63
N SER A 32 38.16 4.79 24.63
CA SER A 32 38.52 4.59 26.04
C SER A 32 37.96 3.25 26.51
N PHE A 33 38.76 2.50 27.24
CA PHE A 33 38.42 1.23 27.87
C PHE A 33 38.88 1.22 29.31
N LYS A 34 38.02 0.75 30.25
CA LYS A 34 38.33 0.62 31.64
C LYS A 34 38.38 -0.87 32.02
N GLY A 35 39.50 -1.31 32.60
CA GLY A 35 39.71 -2.71 32.95
C GLY A 35 41.19 -3.09 32.95
N THR A 36 41.51 -4.38 32.98
CA THR A 36 42.90 -4.88 32.94
C THR A 36 43.49 -4.77 31.52
N ARG A 37 44.85 -4.77 31.44
CA ARG A 37 45.56 -4.75 30.15
C ARG A 37 45.18 -5.93 29.24
N LYS A 38 44.95 -7.12 29.82
CA LYS A 38 44.52 -8.33 29.11
C LYS A 38 43.13 -8.15 28.50
N GLN A 39 42.19 -7.53 29.25
CA GLN A 39 40.86 -7.20 28.75
C GLN A 39 40.90 -6.11 27.68
N ALA A 40 41.78 -5.12 27.81
CA ALA A 40 41.99 -4.10 26.76
C ALA A 40 42.54 -4.69 25.47
N GLN A 41 43.45 -5.69 25.56
CA GLN A 41 43.94 -6.43 24.39
C GLN A 41 42.83 -7.26 23.70
N ALA A 42 42.03 -7.96 24.49
CA ALA A 42 40.90 -8.74 23.98
C ALA A 42 39.86 -7.81 23.27
N GLU A 43 39.58 -6.65 23.89
CA GLU A 43 38.66 -5.68 23.29
C GLU A 43 39.22 -5.06 22.00
N LEU A 44 40.53 -4.75 21.96
CA LEU A 44 41.18 -4.27 20.73
C LEU A 44 41.14 -5.33 19.64
N ALA A 45 41.42 -6.59 19.95
CA ALA A 45 41.33 -7.68 18.98
C ALA A 45 39.89 -7.82 18.45
N ARG A 46 38.88 -7.72 19.30
CA ARG A 46 37.46 -7.72 18.90
C ARG A 46 37.11 -6.54 17.98
N LEU A 47 37.59 -5.34 18.30
CA LEU A 47 37.36 -4.14 17.48
C LEU A 47 38.07 -4.23 16.12
N LEU A 48 39.28 -4.77 16.07
CA LEU A 48 39.99 -5.02 14.81
C LEU A 48 39.29 -6.07 13.94
N ALA A 49 38.81 -7.16 14.52
CA ALA A 49 38.02 -8.15 13.81
C ALA A 49 36.72 -7.56 13.27
N GLN A 50 36.03 -6.73 14.05
CA GLN A 50 34.83 -6.01 13.59
C GLN A 50 35.13 -5.00 12.49
N ALA A 51 36.25 -4.28 12.57
CA ALA A 51 36.69 -3.36 11.52
C ALA A 51 37.07 -4.10 10.24
N ALA A 52 37.72 -5.27 10.34
CA ALA A 52 38.08 -6.11 9.20
C ALA A 52 36.88 -6.73 8.48
N SER A 53 35.81 -7.03 9.22
CA SER A 53 34.57 -7.57 8.65
C SER A 53 33.59 -6.48 8.12
N GLY A 54 34.03 -5.21 8.05
CA GLY A 54 33.13 -4.08 7.69
C GLY A 54 32.05 -3.78 8.75
N GLY A 55 32.13 -4.42 9.92
CA GLY A 55 31.12 -4.39 10.98
C GLY A 55 31.27 -3.25 12.00
N HIS A 56 31.86 -2.11 11.64
CA HIS A 56 32.00 -0.97 12.57
C HIS A 56 31.09 0.17 12.17
N THR A 57 30.19 0.57 13.05
CA THR A 57 29.40 1.80 12.93
C THR A 57 29.91 2.83 13.94
N ASP A 58 30.00 4.10 13.53
CA ASP A 58 30.30 5.17 14.49
C ASP A 58 29.22 5.21 15.58
N PRO A 59 29.60 5.32 16.88
CA PRO A 59 28.63 5.38 17.96
C PRO A 59 27.68 6.54 17.77
N SER A 60 26.39 6.26 17.72
CA SER A 60 25.34 7.27 17.57
C SER A 60 24.32 7.15 18.70
N ARG A 61 23.85 8.30 19.20
CA ARG A 61 22.75 8.38 20.16
C ARG A 61 21.38 8.48 19.47
N THR A 62 21.35 8.55 18.14
CA THR A 62 20.13 8.64 17.36
C THR A 62 19.15 7.55 17.75
N THR A 63 17.96 7.92 18.10
CA THR A 63 16.87 7.01 18.47
C THR A 63 16.18 6.45 17.22
N VAL A 64 15.41 5.37 17.38
CA VAL A 64 14.62 4.76 16.32
C VAL A 64 13.62 5.77 15.73
N ALA A 65 12.94 6.56 16.58
CA ALA A 65 11.96 7.55 16.13
C ALA A 65 12.61 8.69 15.35
N GLU A 66 13.71 9.24 15.84
CA GLU A 66 14.47 10.30 15.16
C GLU A 66 14.95 9.82 13.78
N TYR A 67 15.51 8.63 13.73
CA TYR A 67 15.96 8.03 12.46
C TYR A 67 14.83 7.85 11.46
N LEU A 68 13.68 7.31 11.89
CA LEU A 68 12.54 7.10 11.01
C LEU A 68 11.95 8.42 10.48
N ARG A 69 11.85 9.45 11.34
CA ARG A 69 11.41 10.79 10.93
C ARG A 69 12.37 11.42 9.93
N ASP A 70 13.68 11.28 10.15
CA ASP A 70 14.70 11.75 9.20
C ASP A 70 14.57 11.02 7.85
N ARG A 71 14.42 9.68 7.86
CA ARG A 71 14.19 8.93 6.62
C ARG A 71 12.92 9.35 5.90
N LEU A 72 11.84 9.55 6.64
CA LEU A 72 10.58 10.02 6.07
C LEU A 72 10.75 11.39 5.37
N LYS A 73 11.41 12.34 6.02
CA LYS A 73 11.75 13.65 5.42
C LYS A 73 12.54 13.48 4.14
N HIS A 74 13.56 12.64 4.15
CA HIS A 74 14.38 12.35 2.99
C HIS A 74 13.57 11.75 1.83
N TRP A 75 12.72 10.73 2.11
CA TRP A 75 11.89 10.11 1.08
C TRP A 75 10.87 11.08 0.47
N ILE A 76 10.38 12.04 1.26
CA ILE A 76 9.49 13.11 0.76
C ILE A 76 10.29 14.06 -0.14
N ALA A 77 11.43 14.57 0.34
CA ALA A 77 12.25 15.52 -0.38
C ALA A 77 12.78 14.99 -1.72
N THR A 78 13.09 13.70 -1.78
CA THR A 78 13.58 13.02 -3.01
C THR A 78 12.46 12.52 -3.93
N GLY A 79 11.18 12.67 -3.55
CA GLY A 79 10.07 12.11 -4.32
C GLY A 79 10.03 10.58 -4.35
N ALA A 80 10.79 9.89 -3.48
CA ALA A 80 10.88 8.43 -3.44
C ALA A 80 9.57 7.75 -3.01
N ILE A 81 8.65 8.50 -2.42
CA ILE A 81 7.32 8.04 -2.02
C ILE A 81 6.25 9.09 -2.37
N SER A 82 5.03 8.63 -2.65
CA SER A 82 3.91 9.53 -2.91
C SER A 82 3.43 10.23 -1.62
N PRO A 83 2.76 11.40 -1.70
CA PRO A 83 2.22 12.10 -0.54
C PRO A 83 1.30 11.24 0.34
N LYS A 84 0.42 10.42 -0.25
CA LYS A 84 -0.44 9.49 0.52
C LYS A 84 0.38 8.41 1.23
N THR A 85 1.46 7.93 0.60
CA THR A 85 2.39 6.97 1.25
C THR A 85 3.13 7.65 2.41
N ALA A 86 3.58 8.90 2.22
CA ALA A 86 4.23 9.68 3.26
C ALA A 86 3.31 9.89 4.47
N GLN A 87 2.05 10.24 4.23
CA GLN A 87 1.02 10.35 5.28
C GLN A 87 0.83 9.04 6.03
N GLY A 88 0.74 7.91 5.29
CA GLY A 88 0.62 6.58 5.89
C GLY A 88 1.85 6.22 6.74
N TYR A 89 3.05 6.50 6.24
CA TYR A 89 4.30 6.26 6.99
C TYR A 89 4.41 7.14 8.24
N ALA A 90 4.04 8.43 8.15
CA ALA A 90 3.96 9.30 9.31
C ALA A 90 3.03 8.72 10.38
N GLY A 91 1.83 8.30 9.99
CA GLY A 91 0.89 7.66 10.91
C GLY A 91 1.45 6.39 11.56
N LEU A 92 2.15 5.52 10.80
CA LEU A 92 2.79 4.31 11.34
C LEU A 92 3.92 4.65 12.31
N ILE A 93 4.74 5.66 12.01
CA ILE A 93 5.83 6.11 12.89
C ILE A 93 5.25 6.61 14.20
N GLU A 94 4.30 7.55 14.14
CA GLU A 94 3.82 8.25 15.33
C GLU A 94 2.87 7.41 16.20
N ASN A 95 2.11 6.48 15.61
CA ASN A 95 1.11 5.73 16.36
C ASN A 95 1.57 4.30 16.71
N GLN A 96 2.39 3.62 15.89
CA GLN A 96 2.72 2.22 16.09
C GLN A 96 4.20 1.98 16.43
N ILE A 97 5.12 2.90 16.10
CA ILE A 97 6.56 2.68 16.33
C ILE A 97 7.08 3.56 17.47
N ALA A 98 6.92 4.87 17.36
CA ALA A 98 7.48 5.83 18.30
C ALA A 98 7.04 5.61 19.75
N PRO A 99 5.77 5.32 20.08
CA PRO A 99 5.33 5.13 21.46
C PRO A 99 5.90 3.87 22.12
N PHE A 100 6.35 2.88 21.37
CA PHE A 100 6.73 1.57 21.89
C PHE A 100 8.24 1.32 21.89
N ILE A 101 8.91 1.64 20.78
CA ILE A 101 10.35 1.41 20.60
C ILE A 101 11.10 2.66 20.12
N GLY A 102 10.39 3.78 19.95
CA GLY A 102 10.96 5.00 19.38
C GLY A 102 12.08 5.63 20.18
N SER A 103 12.06 5.54 21.50
CA SER A 103 13.10 6.09 22.41
C SER A 103 14.39 5.24 22.47
N ARG A 104 14.37 4.02 21.92
CA ARG A 104 15.57 3.17 21.92
C ARG A 104 16.64 3.73 20.99
N PRO A 105 17.92 3.70 21.40
CA PRO A 105 19.02 4.00 20.48
C PRO A 105 19.00 3.01 19.31
N LEU A 106 19.06 3.53 18.08
CA LEU A 106 18.96 2.75 16.84
C LEU A 106 19.94 1.57 16.80
N GLN A 107 21.19 1.81 17.21
CA GLN A 107 22.26 0.80 17.22
C GLN A 107 22.09 -0.28 18.29
N LYS A 108 21.25 -0.03 19.31
CA LYS A 108 20.96 -0.98 20.40
C LYS A 108 19.65 -1.74 20.19
N LEU A 109 18.94 -1.48 19.10
CA LEU A 109 17.72 -2.23 18.78
C LEU A 109 18.07 -3.69 18.48
N THR A 110 17.36 -4.61 19.13
CA THR A 110 17.55 -6.06 19.00
C THR A 110 16.33 -6.73 18.36
N THR A 111 16.51 -7.96 17.88
CA THR A 111 15.39 -8.79 17.37
C THR A 111 14.35 -9.04 18.47
N ARG A 112 14.80 -9.25 19.73
CA ARG A 112 13.90 -9.40 20.89
C ARG A 112 13.05 -8.16 21.15
N ASP A 113 13.59 -6.97 20.90
CA ASP A 113 12.81 -5.72 21.02
C ASP A 113 11.72 -5.63 19.96
N VAL A 114 12.02 -6.09 18.74
CA VAL A 114 11.03 -6.14 17.64
C VAL A 114 9.92 -7.15 17.96
N GLU A 115 10.27 -8.31 18.51
CA GLU A 115 9.32 -9.32 18.95
C GLU A 115 8.40 -8.80 20.06
N ALA A 116 8.98 -8.23 21.12
CA ALA A 116 8.24 -7.62 22.23
C ALA A 116 7.35 -6.47 21.76
N TRP A 117 7.79 -5.68 20.80
CA TRP A 117 7.00 -4.63 20.16
C TRP A 117 5.78 -5.19 19.46
N HIS A 118 5.92 -6.27 18.66
CA HIS A 118 4.76 -6.92 18.02
C HIS A 118 3.75 -7.42 19.05
N ALA A 119 4.21 -8.06 20.12
CA ALA A 119 3.34 -8.54 21.20
C ALA A 119 2.56 -7.39 21.86
N LYS A 120 3.24 -6.27 22.15
CA LYS A 120 2.58 -5.07 22.69
C LYS A 120 1.56 -4.47 21.73
N LEU A 121 1.86 -4.41 20.43
CA LEU A 121 0.91 -3.91 19.44
C LEU A 121 -0.34 -4.79 19.32
N LEU A 122 -0.23 -6.09 19.50
CA LEU A 122 -1.39 -7.01 19.49
C LEU A 122 -2.33 -6.79 20.67
N THR A 123 -1.82 -6.34 21.82
CA THR A 123 -2.60 -6.22 23.06
C THR A 123 -2.97 -4.79 23.42
N ALA A 124 -2.12 -3.82 23.11
CA ALA A 124 -2.24 -2.43 23.55
C ALA A 124 -1.91 -1.39 22.47
N GLY A 125 -1.93 -1.79 21.21
CA GLY A 125 -1.47 -0.94 20.08
C GLY A 125 -2.53 0.00 19.49
N ARG A 126 -3.78 -0.10 19.90
CA ARG A 126 -4.86 0.73 19.36
C ARG A 126 -4.79 2.14 19.95
N LYS A 127 -5.13 3.12 19.11
CA LYS A 127 -5.14 4.51 19.51
C LYS A 127 -6.44 4.83 20.27
N GLY A 128 -6.29 5.26 21.50
CA GLY A 128 -7.41 5.74 22.31
C GLY A 128 -7.95 7.11 21.86
N ARG A 129 -8.98 7.57 22.53
CA ARG A 129 -9.69 8.82 22.23
C ARG A 129 -8.79 10.07 22.33
N ASN A 130 -7.77 10.03 23.17
CA ASN A 130 -6.76 11.08 23.36
C ASN A 130 -5.62 11.04 22.31
N GLY A 131 -5.72 10.15 21.33
CA GLY A 131 -4.72 10.00 20.28
C GLY A 131 -3.48 9.18 20.64
N ARG A 132 -3.37 8.68 21.88
CA ARG A 132 -2.30 7.79 22.36
C ARG A 132 -2.79 6.34 22.39
N PRO A 133 -1.90 5.34 22.42
CA PRO A 133 -2.31 3.95 22.67
C PRO A 133 -3.14 3.88 23.96
N ASP A 134 -4.31 3.21 23.88
CA ASP A 134 -5.23 3.09 25.02
C ASP A 134 -4.75 2.08 26.08
N GLY A 135 -3.75 1.27 25.74
CA GLY A 135 -3.21 0.23 26.60
C GLY A 135 -4.14 -0.98 26.79
N GLN A 136 -5.32 -0.96 26.21
CA GLN A 136 -6.36 -1.98 26.43
C GLN A 136 -6.70 -2.78 25.18
N SER A 137 -6.51 -2.22 23.99
CA SER A 137 -6.86 -2.87 22.74
C SER A 137 -5.72 -2.86 21.71
N GLY A 138 -5.58 -3.97 20.99
CA GLY A 138 -4.55 -4.15 20.00
C GLY A 138 -4.92 -3.64 18.61
N VAL A 139 -3.92 -3.54 17.75
CA VAL A 139 -4.11 -3.32 16.31
C VAL A 139 -4.05 -4.64 15.55
N SER A 140 -4.65 -4.67 14.37
CA SER A 140 -4.69 -5.88 13.54
C SER A 140 -3.28 -6.34 13.12
N ALA A 141 -3.10 -7.65 12.95
CA ALA A 141 -1.87 -8.25 12.41
C ALA A 141 -1.43 -7.59 11.08
N ARG A 142 -2.38 -7.17 10.24
CA ARG A 142 -2.11 -6.42 9.01
C ARG A 142 -1.44 -5.08 9.27
N MET A 143 -1.93 -4.32 10.26
CA MET A 143 -1.35 -3.03 10.67
C MET A 143 0.08 -3.22 11.21
N ILE A 144 0.29 -4.23 12.06
CA ILE A 144 1.63 -4.59 12.57
C ILE A 144 2.57 -4.93 11.40
N GLY A 145 2.10 -5.70 10.42
CA GLY A 145 2.85 -6.01 9.21
C GLY A 145 3.23 -4.77 8.39
N HIS A 146 2.38 -3.74 8.35
CA HIS A 146 2.71 -2.47 7.70
C HIS A 146 3.81 -1.72 8.45
N ALA A 147 3.69 -1.57 9.78
CA ALA A 147 4.68 -0.91 10.61
C ALA A 147 6.03 -1.66 10.59
N HIS A 148 6.00 -2.99 10.65
CA HIS A 148 7.19 -3.83 10.54
C HIS A 148 7.92 -3.64 9.20
N ARG A 149 7.21 -3.63 8.08
CA ARG A 149 7.81 -3.39 6.74
C ARG A 149 8.44 -2.01 6.63
N LEU A 150 7.83 -0.99 7.23
CA LEU A 150 8.41 0.35 7.29
C LEU A 150 9.71 0.37 8.07
N LEU A 151 9.74 -0.22 9.28
CA LEU A 151 10.94 -0.34 10.11
C LEU A 151 12.05 -1.11 9.36
N SER A 152 11.69 -2.26 8.77
CA SER A 152 12.65 -3.09 8.00
C SER A 152 13.20 -2.36 6.77
N LYS A 153 12.36 -1.58 6.05
CA LYS A 153 12.81 -0.73 4.94
C LYS A 153 13.83 0.30 5.41
N ALA A 154 13.53 1.02 6.48
CA ALA A 154 14.42 2.03 7.04
C ALA A 154 15.74 1.43 7.54
N LEU A 155 15.71 0.31 8.27
CA LEU A 155 16.91 -0.38 8.75
C LEU A 155 17.76 -0.94 7.61
N ARG A 156 17.17 -1.36 6.48
CA ARG A 156 17.92 -1.74 5.28
C ARG A 156 18.69 -0.56 4.68
N GLU A 157 18.10 0.62 4.69
CA GLU A 157 18.82 1.84 4.30
C GLU A 157 19.88 2.22 5.33
N GLY A 158 19.60 2.05 6.63
CA GLY A 158 20.56 2.26 7.70
C GLY A 158 21.78 1.33 7.59
N LEU A 159 21.58 0.09 7.17
CA LEU A 159 22.66 -0.85 6.90
C LEU A 159 23.54 -0.37 5.74
N ARG A 160 22.95 0.07 4.62
CA ARG A 160 23.69 0.61 3.48
C ARG A 160 24.45 1.91 3.79
N ARG A 161 24.00 2.65 4.79
CA ARG A 161 24.59 3.90 5.27
C ARG A 161 25.51 3.69 6.48
N GLU A 162 25.80 2.46 6.82
CA GLU A 162 26.64 2.06 7.96
C GLU A 162 26.17 2.62 9.32
N MET A 163 24.89 2.99 9.44
CA MET A 163 24.30 3.45 10.70
C MET A 163 23.95 2.31 11.64
N VAL A 164 23.71 1.11 11.11
CA VAL A 164 23.44 -0.13 11.86
C VAL A 164 24.21 -1.29 11.23
N LEU A 165 24.61 -2.26 12.04
CA LEU A 165 25.37 -3.43 11.58
C LEU A 165 24.49 -4.51 10.93
N ARG A 166 23.20 -4.54 11.26
CA ARG A 166 22.24 -5.53 10.76
C ARG A 166 20.82 -4.99 10.79
N ASN A 167 19.99 -5.53 9.93
CA ASN A 167 18.55 -5.26 9.95
C ASN A 167 17.85 -6.28 10.88
N VAL A 168 17.68 -5.90 12.15
CA VAL A 168 17.05 -6.75 13.17
C VAL A 168 15.57 -7.02 12.89
N ALA A 169 14.88 -6.14 12.16
CA ALA A 169 13.50 -6.39 11.76
C ALA A 169 13.42 -7.47 10.66
N ALA A 170 14.38 -7.54 9.74
CA ALA A 170 14.37 -8.59 8.71
C ALA A 170 14.55 -10.01 9.29
N ALA A 171 15.16 -10.12 10.48
CA ALA A 171 15.34 -11.40 11.18
C ALA A 171 14.07 -11.88 11.90
N GLN A 172 13.03 -11.04 12.02
CA GLN A 172 11.79 -11.35 12.71
C GLN A 172 10.61 -11.30 11.73
N ARG A 173 9.67 -12.22 11.88
CA ARG A 173 8.44 -12.22 11.08
C ARG A 173 7.32 -11.47 11.82
N PRO A 174 6.55 -10.62 11.15
CA PRO A 174 5.35 -10.04 11.74
C PRO A 174 4.28 -11.12 11.97
N PRO A 175 3.28 -10.88 12.84
CA PRO A 175 2.17 -11.78 13.06
C PRO A 175 1.49 -12.17 11.74
N LYS A 176 1.07 -13.44 11.65
CA LYS A 176 0.37 -13.97 10.47
C LYS A 176 -0.97 -13.24 10.31
N VAL A 177 -1.23 -12.76 9.12
CA VAL A 177 -2.53 -12.20 8.75
C VAL A 177 -3.43 -13.34 8.32
N THR A 178 -4.50 -13.58 9.07
CA THR A 178 -5.57 -14.46 8.62
C THR A 178 -6.28 -13.77 7.46
N ALA A 179 -6.33 -14.39 6.31
CA ALA A 179 -7.11 -13.90 5.19
C ALA A 179 -8.59 -13.97 5.58
N SER A 180 -9.28 -12.83 5.58
CA SER A 180 -10.74 -12.84 5.56
C SER A 180 -11.19 -13.07 4.11
N GLU A 181 -12.19 -13.90 3.93
CA GLU A 181 -12.86 -13.99 2.63
C GLU A 181 -13.41 -12.63 2.25
N MET A 182 -13.28 -12.30 0.97
CA MET A 182 -13.83 -11.05 0.46
C MET A 182 -15.32 -11.26 0.23
N THR A 183 -16.14 -10.45 0.89
CA THR A 183 -17.57 -10.40 0.58
C THR A 183 -17.74 -9.76 -0.79
N ILE A 184 -18.44 -10.45 -1.69
CA ILE A 184 -18.80 -10.02 -3.04
C ILE A 184 -20.31 -10.20 -3.22
N LEU A 185 -20.90 -9.45 -4.12
CA LEU A 185 -22.30 -9.63 -4.47
C LEU A 185 -22.50 -10.93 -5.25
N THR A 186 -23.57 -11.65 -4.92
CA THR A 186 -24.01 -12.80 -5.70
C THR A 186 -24.50 -12.37 -7.08
N PRO A 187 -24.60 -13.26 -8.08
CA PRO A 187 -25.17 -12.94 -9.40
C PRO A 187 -26.59 -12.36 -9.31
N ALA A 188 -27.43 -12.85 -8.40
CA ALA A 188 -28.78 -12.35 -8.18
C ALA A 188 -28.75 -10.89 -7.63
N GLN A 189 -27.93 -10.62 -6.61
CA GLN A 189 -27.77 -9.27 -6.07
C GLN A 189 -27.24 -8.28 -7.12
N VAL A 190 -26.39 -8.74 -8.03
CA VAL A 190 -25.89 -7.86 -9.13
C VAL A 190 -26.99 -7.59 -10.14
N ALA A 191 -27.85 -8.57 -10.45
CA ALA A 191 -28.99 -8.38 -11.34
C ALA A 191 -30.00 -7.38 -10.74
N ASP A 192 -30.23 -7.44 -9.44
CA ASP A 192 -31.16 -6.56 -8.71
C ASP A 192 -30.58 -5.16 -8.44
N LEU A 193 -29.24 -4.98 -8.53
CA LEU A 193 -28.56 -3.74 -8.15
C LEU A 193 -29.10 -2.49 -8.84
N PRO A 194 -29.47 -2.49 -10.17
CA PRO A 194 -30.08 -1.33 -10.79
C PRO A 194 -31.40 -0.92 -10.16
N ALA A 195 -32.27 -1.87 -9.84
CA ALA A 195 -33.56 -1.59 -9.18
C ALA A 195 -33.40 -1.13 -7.74
N LEU A 196 -32.47 -1.75 -6.99
CA LEU A 196 -32.18 -1.38 -5.61
C LEU A 196 -31.62 0.04 -5.48
N LEU A 197 -30.90 0.51 -6.50
CA LEU A 197 -30.27 1.84 -6.50
C LEU A 197 -31.10 2.90 -7.25
N ASP A 198 -32.27 2.55 -7.75
CA ASP A 198 -33.07 3.47 -8.57
C ASP A 198 -33.42 4.76 -7.79
N GLY A 199 -33.28 5.89 -8.44
CA GLY A 199 -33.49 7.21 -7.85
C GLY A 199 -32.39 7.69 -6.90
N HIS A 200 -31.48 6.82 -6.42
CA HIS A 200 -30.44 7.22 -5.51
C HIS A 200 -29.26 7.91 -6.22
N GLU A 201 -28.67 8.93 -5.59
CA GLU A 201 -27.54 9.69 -6.17
C GLU A 201 -26.29 8.86 -6.40
N LEU A 202 -26.06 7.81 -5.61
CA LEU A 202 -24.96 6.88 -5.77
C LEU A 202 -25.22 5.79 -6.82
N ALA A 203 -26.41 5.72 -7.44
CA ALA A 203 -26.75 4.69 -8.44
C ALA A 203 -25.76 4.70 -9.62
N ALA A 204 -25.60 5.85 -10.27
CA ALA A 204 -24.75 5.94 -11.45
C ALA A 204 -23.29 5.59 -11.18
N PRO A 205 -22.61 6.12 -10.14
CA PRO A 205 -21.24 5.73 -9.84
C PRO A 205 -21.12 4.26 -9.38
N ALA A 206 -22.07 3.72 -8.60
CA ALA A 206 -22.02 2.34 -8.14
C ALA A 206 -22.21 1.34 -9.29
N LEU A 207 -23.20 1.54 -10.15
CA LEU A 207 -23.43 0.70 -11.33
C LEU A 207 -22.25 0.77 -12.30
N THR A 208 -21.71 1.97 -12.54
CA THR A 208 -20.52 2.11 -13.37
C THR A 208 -19.36 1.32 -12.79
N ALA A 209 -19.11 1.40 -11.47
CA ALA A 209 -18.05 0.63 -10.80
C ALA A 209 -18.29 -0.89 -10.87
N ALA A 210 -19.53 -1.33 -10.61
CA ALA A 210 -19.90 -2.75 -10.65
C ALA A 210 -19.71 -3.38 -12.03
N PHE A 211 -20.03 -2.65 -13.10
CA PHE A 211 -19.99 -3.18 -14.45
C PHE A 211 -18.70 -2.86 -15.24
N THR A 212 -17.81 -2.02 -14.72
CA THR A 212 -16.51 -1.71 -15.34
C THR A 212 -15.31 -2.20 -14.54
N GLY A 213 -15.48 -2.45 -13.25
CA GLY A 213 -14.40 -2.78 -12.33
C GLY A 213 -13.45 -1.63 -12.05
N MET A 214 -13.82 -0.37 -12.32
CA MET A 214 -12.98 0.80 -12.01
C MET A 214 -12.71 0.92 -10.53
N ARG A 215 -11.52 1.42 -10.18
CA ARG A 215 -11.22 1.78 -8.79
C ARG A 215 -11.99 3.05 -8.41
N ARG A 216 -12.37 3.18 -7.13
CA ARG A 216 -13.05 4.39 -6.62
C ARG A 216 -12.38 5.69 -7.06
N GLY A 217 -11.07 5.79 -6.92
CA GLY A 217 -10.34 7.00 -7.31
C GLY A 217 -10.30 7.26 -8.81
N GLU A 218 -10.33 6.22 -9.65
CA GLU A 218 -10.43 6.33 -11.10
C GLU A 218 -11.84 6.80 -11.51
N LEU A 219 -12.87 6.27 -10.87
CA LEU A 219 -14.25 6.63 -11.07
C LEU A 219 -14.52 8.10 -10.71
N LEU A 220 -14.06 8.54 -9.54
CA LEU A 220 -14.25 9.92 -9.06
C LEU A 220 -13.39 10.95 -9.82
N ALA A 221 -12.41 10.50 -10.59
CA ALA A 221 -11.59 11.34 -11.48
C ALA A 221 -12.08 11.31 -12.92
N LEU A 222 -13.12 10.52 -13.25
CA LEU A 222 -13.56 10.35 -14.62
C LEU A 222 -14.17 11.65 -15.16
N ARG A 223 -13.68 12.09 -16.33
CA ARG A 223 -14.17 13.29 -17.04
C ARG A 223 -14.94 12.88 -18.29
N TRP A 224 -15.86 13.74 -18.73
CA TRP A 224 -16.66 13.47 -19.94
C TRP A 224 -15.82 13.32 -21.20
N GLY A 225 -14.73 14.04 -21.38
CA GLY A 225 -13.80 13.86 -22.51
C GLY A 225 -13.11 12.50 -22.58
N ASN A 226 -13.19 11.71 -21.48
CA ASN A 226 -12.70 10.33 -21.41
C ASN A 226 -13.82 9.29 -21.54
N VAL A 227 -15.06 9.70 -21.82
CA VAL A 227 -16.23 8.83 -22.02
C VAL A 227 -16.71 8.99 -23.44
N ASP A 228 -16.62 7.94 -24.20
CA ASP A 228 -17.10 7.85 -25.56
C ASP A 228 -18.32 6.91 -25.57
N LEU A 229 -19.50 7.50 -25.66
CA LEU A 229 -20.76 6.75 -25.62
C LEU A 229 -21.08 6.12 -26.98
N ASP A 230 -20.56 6.67 -28.07
CA ASP A 230 -20.78 6.15 -29.43
C ASP A 230 -19.95 4.89 -29.69
N THR A 231 -18.65 4.93 -29.33
CA THR A 231 -17.77 3.76 -29.40
C THR A 231 -17.85 2.87 -28.14
N LYS A 232 -18.72 3.23 -27.19
CA LYS A 232 -18.96 2.51 -25.95
C LYS A 232 -17.66 2.24 -25.17
N ALA A 233 -16.88 3.27 -24.86
CA ALA A 233 -15.60 3.15 -24.20
C ALA A 233 -15.37 4.21 -23.11
N ILE A 234 -14.73 3.82 -22.03
CA ILE A 234 -14.15 4.72 -21.02
C ILE A 234 -12.63 4.62 -21.09
N ARG A 235 -11.97 5.78 -21.15
CA ARG A 235 -10.51 5.91 -21.08
C ARG A 235 -10.09 6.27 -19.65
N VAL A 236 -9.50 5.32 -18.92
CA VAL A 236 -8.98 5.59 -17.56
C VAL A 236 -7.62 6.27 -17.68
N ARG A 237 -7.54 7.55 -17.33
CA ARG A 237 -6.31 8.37 -17.44
C ARG A 237 -5.87 8.99 -16.13
N GLU A 238 -6.78 9.13 -15.18
CA GLU A 238 -6.54 9.79 -13.92
C GLU A 238 -7.12 9.01 -12.73
N SER A 239 -6.71 9.39 -11.54
CA SER A 239 -7.26 8.89 -10.28
C SER A 239 -7.24 9.99 -9.23
N LEU A 240 -8.35 10.19 -8.53
CA LEU A 240 -8.48 11.12 -7.43
C LEU A 240 -7.95 10.51 -6.13
N GLU A 241 -7.10 11.24 -5.45
CA GLU A 241 -6.49 10.87 -4.17
C GLU A 241 -6.78 11.95 -3.12
N GLN A 242 -7.16 11.53 -1.93
CA GLN A 242 -7.33 12.42 -0.78
C GLN A 242 -6.12 12.29 0.14
N THR A 243 -5.51 13.44 0.48
CA THR A 243 -4.41 13.54 1.45
C THR A 243 -4.76 14.57 2.52
N SER A 244 -3.92 14.73 3.54
CA SER A 244 -4.06 15.80 4.53
C SER A 244 -3.95 17.21 3.93
N ALA A 245 -3.30 17.34 2.75
CA ALA A 245 -3.20 18.61 2.02
C ALA A 245 -4.39 18.88 1.09
N GLY A 246 -5.38 17.95 1.01
CA GLY A 246 -6.55 18.10 0.15
C GLY A 246 -6.67 17.01 -0.93
N LEU A 247 -7.51 17.28 -1.91
CA LEU A 247 -7.75 16.42 -3.07
C LEU A 247 -6.68 16.66 -4.15
N ARG A 248 -6.28 15.59 -4.80
CA ARG A 248 -5.30 15.64 -5.89
C ARG A 248 -5.63 14.64 -7.00
N PHE A 249 -5.71 15.12 -8.23
CA PHE A 249 -5.69 14.28 -9.41
C PHE A 249 -4.27 13.80 -9.67
N LYS A 250 -4.12 12.55 -10.03
CA LYS A 250 -2.83 11.94 -10.38
C LYS A 250 -2.99 10.95 -11.51
N GLN A 251 -1.94 10.80 -12.29
CA GLN A 251 -1.86 9.72 -13.27
C GLN A 251 -1.79 8.35 -12.56
N PRO A 252 -2.27 7.26 -13.20
CA PRO A 252 -2.12 5.92 -12.69
C PRO A 252 -0.65 5.57 -12.45
N LYS A 253 -0.38 4.83 -11.36
CA LYS A 253 1.00 4.46 -10.95
C LYS A 253 1.75 3.55 -11.93
N SER A 254 1.05 2.92 -12.85
CA SER A 254 1.63 1.98 -13.81
C SER A 254 1.03 2.20 -15.19
N ARG A 255 1.76 1.80 -16.23
CA ARG A 255 1.24 1.78 -17.61
C ARG A 255 -0.08 1.03 -17.74
N ALA A 256 -0.24 -0.08 -17.02
CA ALA A 256 -1.47 -0.87 -17.02
C ALA A 256 -2.66 -0.12 -16.38
N GLY A 257 -2.41 0.93 -15.60
CA GLY A 257 -3.47 1.80 -15.08
C GLY A 257 -4.10 2.66 -16.15
N ASN A 258 -3.36 3.08 -17.18
CA ASN A 258 -3.88 3.72 -18.39
C ASN A 258 -4.45 2.64 -19.28
N ARG A 259 -5.75 2.60 -19.38
CA ARG A 259 -6.48 1.57 -20.16
C ARG A 259 -7.80 2.09 -20.67
N ASP A 260 -8.31 1.43 -21.67
CA ASP A 260 -9.63 1.63 -22.19
C ASP A 260 -10.52 0.45 -21.76
N ILE A 261 -11.75 0.76 -21.36
CA ILE A 261 -12.72 -0.22 -20.87
C ILE A 261 -13.94 -0.15 -21.81
N ALA A 262 -14.21 -1.24 -22.52
CA ALA A 262 -15.43 -1.37 -23.30
C ALA A 262 -16.66 -1.43 -22.38
N LEU A 263 -17.72 -0.72 -22.73
CA LEU A 263 -18.95 -0.59 -21.97
C LEU A 263 -20.03 -1.53 -22.52
N SER A 264 -20.81 -2.10 -21.60
CA SER A 264 -22.08 -2.72 -21.95
C SER A 264 -23.17 -1.66 -22.16
N ASP A 265 -24.24 -2.02 -22.88
CA ASP A 265 -25.37 -1.12 -23.15
C ASP A 265 -26.00 -0.59 -21.85
N ASN A 266 -26.05 -1.41 -20.80
CA ASN A 266 -26.52 -0.99 -19.48
C ASN A 266 -25.70 0.17 -18.91
N VAL A 267 -24.36 0.11 -19.01
CA VAL A 267 -23.50 1.21 -18.52
C VAL A 267 -23.65 2.45 -19.39
N VAL A 268 -23.80 2.28 -20.70
CA VAL A 268 -24.07 3.40 -21.61
C VAL A 268 -25.38 4.08 -21.22
N GLY A 269 -26.46 3.33 -20.96
CA GLY A 269 -27.73 3.88 -20.47
C GLY A 269 -27.58 4.64 -19.15
N VAL A 270 -26.84 4.08 -18.17
CA VAL A 270 -26.54 4.73 -16.88
C VAL A 270 -25.80 6.06 -17.10
N LEU A 271 -24.81 6.09 -17.99
CA LEU A 271 -24.03 7.30 -18.27
C LEU A 271 -24.85 8.35 -19.05
N HIS A 272 -25.74 7.96 -19.95
CA HIS A 272 -26.69 8.88 -20.58
C HIS A 272 -27.62 9.52 -19.54
N ALA A 273 -28.21 8.74 -18.64
CA ALA A 273 -29.06 9.24 -17.57
C ALA A 273 -28.28 10.19 -16.63
N GLN A 274 -27.03 9.83 -16.29
CA GLN A 274 -26.15 10.68 -15.49
C GLN A 274 -25.85 12.02 -16.21
N ARG A 275 -25.56 12.00 -17.52
CA ARG A 275 -25.30 13.20 -18.31
C ARG A 275 -26.51 14.11 -18.32
N LYS A 276 -27.69 13.55 -18.53
CA LYS A 276 -28.98 14.28 -18.50
C LYS A 276 -29.19 14.95 -17.13
N ARG A 277 -29.04 14.20 -16.04
CA ARG A 277 -29.18 14.71 -14.66
C ARG A 277 -28.19 15.85 -14.37
N LEU A 278 -26.95 15.76 -14.85
CA LEU A 278 -25.99 16.84 -14.68
C LEU A 278 -26.34 18.08 -15.48
N LEU A 279 -26.84 17.93 -16.73
CA LEU A 279 -27.28 19.04 -17.57
C LEU A 279 -28.48 19.75 -16.94
N GLU A 280 -29.48 19.02 -16.46
CA GLU A 280 -30.63 19.58 -15.75
C GLU A 280 -30.21 20.37 -14.50
N ARG A 281 -29.30 19.80 -13.69
CA ARG A 281 -28.75 20.50 -12.53
C ARG A 281 -28.01 21.78 -12.90
N ARG A 282 -27.17 21.74 -13.93
CA ARG A 282 -26.43 22.93 -14.42
C ARG A 282 -27.37 24.01 -14.93
N LEU A 283 -28.44 23.61 -15.59
CA LEU A 283 -29.48 24.55 -16.04
C LEU A 283 -30.13 25.27 -14.86
N LEU A 284 -30.50 24.53 -13.81
CA LEU A 284 -31.05 25.08 -12.58
C LEU A 284 -30.09 26.06 -11.86
N LEU A 285 -28.79 25.80 -11.96
CA LEU A 285 -27.75 26.63 -11.34
C LEU A 285 -27.24 27.76 -12.26
N GLY A 286 -27.83 27.95 -13.47
CA GLY A 286 -27.35 28.93 -14.44
C GLY A 286 -25.95 28.64 -15.00
N GLN A 287 -25.47 27.41 -14.89
CA GLN A 287 -24.17 26.98 -15.40
C GLN A 287 -24.28 26.57 -16.89
N GLY A 288 -23.24 26.79 -17.68
CA GLY A 288 -23.21 26.46 -19.10
C GLY A 288 -23.24 24.95 -19.39
N LYS A 289 -23.01 24.57 -20.65
CA LYS A 289 -22.98 23.16 -21.11
C LYS A 289 -21.87 22.37 -20.40
N LEU A 290 -22.01 21.03 -20.36
CA LEU A 290 -20.94 20.12 -19.93
C LEU A 290 -19.81 20.13 -20.98
N GLY A 291 -18.60 20.36 -20.53
CA GLY A 291 -17.37 20.26 -21.32
C GLY A 291 -16.62 18.95 -21.04
N ASP A 292 -15.57 18.72 -21.82
CA ASP A 292 -14.73 17.52 -21.73
C ASP A 292 -14.01 17.39 -20.37
N ASP A 293 -13.69 18.51 -19.74
CA ASP A 293 -13.01 18.55 -18.44
C ASP A 293 -13.95 18.38 -17.25
N ASP A 294 -15.27 18.44 -17.47
CA ASP A 294 -16.24 18.24 -16.39
C ASP A 294 -16.24 16.79 -15.89
N LEU A 295 -16.36 16.62 -14.58
CA LEU A 295 -16.42 15.31 -13.95
C LEU A 295 -17.75 14.61 -14.27
N VAL A 296 -17.69 13.29 -14.46
CA VAL A 296 -18.89 12.44 -14.66
C VAL A 296 -19.65 12.29 -13.34
N PHE A 297 -18.95 12.24 -12.21
CA PHE A 297 -19.51 12.05 -10.88
C PHE A 297 -19.04 13.15 -9.91
N PRO A 298 -19.41 14.42 -10.14
CA PRO A 298 -19.03 15.51 -9.26
C PRO A 298 -19.88 15.52 -7.97
N ALA A 299 -19.46 16.28 -6.95
CA ALA A 299 -20.30 16.69 -5.85
C ALA A 299 -21.42 17.66 -6.34
N TRP A 300 -22.32 18.02 -5.43
CA TRP A 300 -23.47 18.88 -5.79
C TRP A 300 -23.04 20.23 -6.39
N ASP A 301 -21.98 20.81 -5.90
CA ASP A 301 -21.42 22.09 -6.36
C ASP A 301 -20.55 21.99 -7.62
N GLY A 302 -20.43 20.80 -8.21
CA GLY A 302 -19.57 20.53 -9.35
C GLY A 302 -18.13 20.18 -8.99
N ALA A 303 -17.71 20.31 -7.72
CA ALA A 303 -16.38 19.99 -7.25
C ALA A 303 -16.13 18.48 -7.22
N PRO A 304 -14.85 18.03 -7.15
CA PRO A 304 -14.54 16.63 -6.97
C PRO A 304 -15.04 16.10 -5.63
N GLN A 305 -15.72 14.96 -5.64
CA GLN A 305 -16.17 14.29 -4.42
C GLN A 305 -14.97 13.80 -3.59
N ARG A 306 -15.05 13.98 -2.27
CA ARG A 306 -14.03 13.44 -1.35
C ARG A 306 -14.13 11.91 -1.30
N PRO A 307 -13.06 11.16 -1.64
CA PRO A 307 -13.11 9.70 -1.66
C PRO A 307 -13.52 9.05 -0.34
N GLU A 308 -13.15 9.65 0.79
CA GLU A 308 -13.52 9.11 2.12
C GLU A 308 -15.01 9.32 2.40
N SER A 309 -15.57 10.52 2.13
CA SER A 309 -17.00 10.80 2.27
C SER A 309 -17.84 9.95 1.32
N PHE A 310 -17.41 9.80 0.08
CA PHE A 310 -18.06 8.91 -0.88
C PHE A 310 -18.13 7.45 -0.40
N SER A 311 -17.04 6.93 0.22
CA SER A 311 -17.08 5.59 0.78
C SER A 311 -17.94 5.46 2.03
N ALA A 312 -18.03 6.51 2.85
CA ALA A 312 -18.93 6.53 4.00
C ALA A 312 -20.40 6.49 3.54
N ALA A 313 -20.77 7.36 2.59
CA ALA A 313 -22.12 7.38 2.01
C ALA A 313 -22.49 6.03 1.35
N TRP A 314 -21.53 5.40 0.64
CA TRP A 314 -21.76 4.05 0.13
C TRP A 314 -21.99 3.03 1.25
N SER A 315 -21.20 3.08 2.33
CA SER A 315 -21.36 2.14 3.44
C SER A 315 -22.72 2.25 4.09
N GLU A 316 -23.19 3.49 4.33
CA GLU A 316 -24.52 3.76 4.86
C GLU A 316 -25.63 3.19 3.95
N LEU A 317 -25.56 3.48 2.65
CA LEU A 317 -26.50 2.94 1.68
C LEU A 317 -26.44 1.40 1.57
N ALA A 318 -25.27 0.81 1.56
CA ALA A 318 -25.10 -0.64 1.50
C ALA A 318 -25.70 -1.32 2.74
N ASP A 319 -25.55 -0.73 3.93
CA ASP A 319 -26.14 -1.21 5.17
C ASP A 319 -27.68 -1.13 5.12
N GLU A 320 -28.25 -0.03 4.62
CA GLU A 320 -29.70 0.14 4.41
C GLU A 320 -30.25 -0.92 3.45
N LEU A 321 -29.53 -1.18 2.36
CA LEU A 321 -29.91 -2.18 1.35
C LEU A 321 -29.53 -3.62 1.73
N LYS A 322 -28.95 -3.82 2.92
CA LYS A 322 -28.45 -5.13 3.40
C LYS A 322 -27.45 -5.78 2.45
N LEU A 323 -26.66 -4.96 1.77
CA LEU A 323 -25.57 -5.37 0.92
C LEU A 323 -24.27 -5.31 1.75
N ASP A 324 -23.87 -6.37 2.39
CA ASP A 324 -22.63 -6.39 3.21
C ASP A 324 -21.36 -6.29 2.34
N VAL A 325 -21.24 -5.18 1.58
CA VAL A 325 -20.12 -4.98 0.65
C VAL A 325 -19.59 -3.55 0.69
N SER A 326 -18.27 -3.42 0.79
CA SER A 326 -17.58 -2.14 0.60
C SER A 326 -17.67 -1.69 -0.87
N PHE A 327 -17.50 -0.38 -1.14
CA PHE A 327 -17.46 0.10 -2.54
C PHE A 327 -16.37 -0.60 -3.38
N HIS A 328 -15.25 -0.97 -2.78
CA HIS A 328 -14.19 -1.70 -3.49
C HIS A 328 -14.59 -3.15 -3.82
N ALA A 329 -15.50 -3.73 -3.06
CA ALA A 329 -16.02 -5.07 -3.33
C ALA A 329 -16.82 -5.15 -4.65
N LEU A 330 -17.40 -4.05 -5.14
CA LEU A 330 -18.04 -4.00 -6.47
C LEU A 330 -17.05 -4.37 -7.59
N ARG A 331 -15.81 -3.92 -7.46
CA ARG A 331 -14.74 -4.32 -8.39
C ARG A 331 -14.37 -5.81 -8.25
N HIS A 332 -14.38 -6.35 -7.03
CA HIS A 332 -14.17 -7.78 -6.81
C HIS A 332 -15.31 -8.61 -7.38
N THR A 333 -16.54 -8.14 -7.21
CA THR A 333 -17.74 -8.73 -7.84
C THR A 333 -17.61 -8.75 -9.36
N HIS A 334 -17.21 -7.63 -9.98
CA HIS A 334 -16.96 -7.58 -11.42
C HIS A 334 -15.93 -8.61 -11.90
N ALA A 335 -14.83 -8.73 -11.18
CA ALA A 335 -13.80 -9.73 -11.51
C ALA A 335 -14.31 -11.16 -11.38
N SER A 336 -15.06 -11.46 -10.31
CA SER A 336 -15.66 -12.77 -10.10
C SER A 336 -16.62 -13.17 -11.19
N GLN A 337 -17.50 -12.24 -11.62
CA GLN A 337 -18.44 -12.48 -12.73
C GLN A 337 -17.73 -12.76 -14.06
N LEU A 338 -16.64 -12.05 -14.36
CA LEU A 338 -15.85 -12.33 -15.57
C LEU A 338 -15.17 -13.70 -15.50
N ILE A 339 -14.72 -14.13 -14.32
CA ILE A 339 -14.15 -15.47 -14.11
C ILE A 339 -15.22 -16.54 -14.31
N ASP A 340 -16.39 -16.36 -13.71
CA ASP A 340 -17.53 -17.28 -13.84
C ASP A 340 -18.01 -17.39 -15.30
N ALA A 341 -17.94 -16.27 -16.04
CA ALA A 341 -18.22 -16.24 -17.48
C ALA A 341 -17.11 -16.87 -18.35
N GLY A 342 -16.02 -17.37 -17.75
CA GLY A 342 -14.93 -18.03 -18.47
C GLY A 342 -13.95 -17.08 -19.16
N VAL A 343 -13.97 -15.79 -18.86
CA VAL A 343 -13.00 -14.81 -19.43
C VAL A 343 -11.60 -15.13 -18.92
N ASP A 344 -10.61 -15.09 -19.79
CA ASP A 344 -9.23 -15.41 -19.47
C ASP A 344 -8.60 -14.39 -18.51
N VAL A 345 -7.66 -14.86 -17.70
CA VAL A 345 -7.00 -14.06 -16.65
C VAL A 345 -6.25 -12.84 -17.19
N VAL A 346 -5.72 -12.89 -18.40
CA VAL A 346 -4.96 -11.79 -19.02
C VAL A 346 -5.92 -10.66 -19.39
N THR A 347 -7.06 -10.99 -19.99
CA THR A 347 -8.13 -10.04 -20.32
C THR A 347 -8.70 -9.39 -19.06
N ILE A 348 -9.01 -10.18 -18.00
CA ILE A 348 -9.47 -9.66 -16.72
C ILE A 348 -8.41 -8.72 -16.12
N SER A 349 -7.14 -9.13 -16.11
CA SER A 349 -6.04 -8.32 -15.58
C SER A 349 -5.90 -6.97 -16.28
N LYS A 350 -5.97 -6.96 -17.62
CA LYS A 350 -5.93 -5.74 -18.44
C LYS A 350 -7.12 -4.84 -18.15
N ARG A 351 -8.36 -5.40 -18.16
CA ARG A 351 -9.58 -4.65 -17.87
C ARG A 351 -9.55 -4.00 -16.48
N LEU A 352 -9.07 -4.72 -15.48
CA LEU A 352 -8.90 -4.20 -14.12
C LEU A 352 -7.71 -3.24 -13.99
N GLY A 353 -6.76 -3.23 -14.91
CA GLY A 353 -5.53 -2.41 -14.82
C GLY A 353 -4.60 -2.90 -13.70
N HIS A 354 -4.40 -4.21 -13.59
CA HIS A 354 -3.37 -4.81 -12.77
C HIS A 354 -2.02 -4.76 -13.50
N ALA A 355 -0.93 -4.55 -12.77
CA ALA A 355 0.41 -4.46 -13.36
C ALA A 355 0.87 -5.79 -13.99
N SER A 356 0.28 -6.91 -13.56
CA SER A 356 0.52 -8.24 -14.14
C SER A 356 -0.66 -9.19 -13.85
N PRO A 357 -0.88 -10.22 -14.68
CA PRO A 357 -1.88 -11.27 -14.42
C PRO A 357 -1.66 -12.02 -13.09
N ALA A 358 -0.41 -12.08 -12.61
CA ALA A 358 -0.09 -12.68 -11.31
C ALA A 358 -0.84 -12.00 -10.14
N ILE A 359 -1.14 -10.69 -10.24
CA ILE A 359 -1.95 -9.98 -9.24
C ILE A 359 -3.39 -10.51 -9.25
N THR A 360 -3.98 -10.70 -10.43
CA THR A 360 -5.31 -11.26 -10.59
C THR A 360 -5.38 -12.69 -10.02
N LEU A 361 -4.42 -13.53 -10.39
CA LEU A 361 -4.33 -14.90 -9.84
C LEU A 361 -4.15 -14.90 -8.33
N LYS A 362 -3.27 -14.06 -7.78
CA LYS A 362 -3.06 -13.98 -6.33
C LYS A 362 -4.34 -13.67 -5.55
N ILE A 363 -5.25 -12.90 -6.14
CA ILE A 363 -6.49 -12.46 -5.50
C ILE A 363 -7.62 -13.47 -5.76
N TYR A 364 -7.74 -13.97 -6.97
CA TYR A 364 -8.90 -14.70 -7.47
C TYR A 364 -8.61 -16.15 -7.89
N ALA A 365 -7.41 -16.71 -7.65
CA ALA A 365 -7.09 -18.07 -8.09
C ALA A 365 -8.07 -19.13 -7.58
N HIS A 366 -8.66 -18.90 -6.41
CA HIS A 366 -9.65 -19.80 -5.80
C HIS A 366 -10.99 -19.85 -6.57
N LEU A 367 -11.29 -18.82 -7.38
CA LEU A 367 -12.50 -18.75 -8.21
C LEU A 367 -12.32 -19.40 -9.57
N PHE A 368 -11.08 -19.54 -10.07
CA PHE A 368 -10.83 -20.25 -11.32
C PHE A 368 -11.09 -21.73 -11.11
N ARG A 369 -12.05 -22.30 -11.85
CA ARG A 369 -12.41 -23.72 -11.79
C ARG A 369 -11.21 -24.57 -12.19
N LYS A 370 -10.86 -25.53 -11.36
CA LYS A 370 -9.86 -26.56 -11.64
C LYS A 370 -10.56 -27.76 -12.31
N ASP A 371 -11.05 -27.55 -13.52
CA ASP A 371 -11.71 -28.61 -14.28
C ASP A 371 -10.74 -29.12 -15.36
N ASP A 372 -10.05 -30.21 -15.04
CA ASP A 372 -9.13 -30.88 -15.97
C ASP A 372 -9.90 -31.58 -17.10
N GLY A 373 -11.20 -31.89 -16.90
CA GLY A 373 -12.06 -32.48 -17.91
C GLY A 373 -12.18 -31.64 -19.17
N LYS A 374 -12.31 -30.30 -19.01
CA LYS A 374 -12.32 -29.38 -20.16
C LYS A 374 -11.01 -29.37 -20.96
N ALA A 375 -9.87 -29.59 -20.33
CA ALA A 375 -8.61 -29.70 -21.02
C ALA A 375 -8.56 -30.99 -21.86
N ALA A 376 -9.04 -32.10 -21.33
CA ALA A 376 -9.17 -33.36 -22.05
C ALA A 376 -10.14 -33.25 -23.23
N GLU A 377 -11.30 -32.63 -23.04
CA GLU A 377 -12.28 -32.36 -24.09
C GLU A 377 -11.70 -31.48 -25.23
N ALA A 378 -10.96 -30.41 -24.88
CA ALA A 378 -10.31 -29.54 -25.85
C ALA A 378 -9.27 -30.29 -26.69
N ILE A 379 -8.48 -31.20 -26.08
CA ILE A 379 -7.52 -32.05 -26.77
C ILE A 379 -8.28 -33.01 -27.70
N ASN A 380 -9.33 -33.66 -27.24
CA ASN A 380 -10.15 -34.56 -28.07
C ASN A 380 -10.75 -33.81 -29.27
N ALA A 381 -11.31 -32.62 -29.08
CA ALA A 381 -11.85 -31.80 -30.16
C ALA A 381 -10.78 -31.40 -31.19
N ALA A 382 -9.55 -31.04 -30.71
CA ALA A 382 -8.45 -30.69 -31.61
C ALA A 382 -7.95 -31.90 -32.44
N LEU A 383 -8.00 -33.10 -31.89
CA LEU A 383 -7.63 -34.34 -32.56
C LEU A 383 -8.71 -34.77 -33.57
N ALA A 384 -9.98 -34.65 -33.21
CA ALA A 384 -11.11 -35.00 -34.07
C ALA A 384 -11.17 -34.12 -35.36
N ASN A 385 -10.74 -32.85 -35.27
CA ASN A 385 -10.68 -31.96 -36.44
C ASN A 385 -9.55 -32.28 -37.40
N LYS A 386 -8.48 -33.02 -36.98
CA LYS A 386 -7.40 -33.47 -37.87
C LYS A 386 -7.74 -34.70 -38.69
N THR A 387 -8.77 -35.45 -38.34
CA THR A 387 -9.20 -36.66 -39.03
C THR A 387 -10.20 -36.38 -40.15
N LYS A 388 -10.55 -35.11 -40.42
CA LYS A 388 -11.50 -34.68 -41.45
C LYS A 388 -10.83 -33.94 -42.60
N THR A 389 -9.50 -33.87 -42.67
CA THR A 389 -8.70 -33.34 -43.78
C THR A 389 -7.91 -34.48 -44.43
#